data_656ee5ec096098800bfadb143761e66f
#
_entry.id   656ee5ec096098800bfadb143761e66f
#
_cell.length_a   1.000
_cell.length_b   1.000
_cell.length_c   1.000
_cell.angle_alpha   90.00
_cell.angle_beta   90.00
_cell.angle_gamma   90.00
#
_symmetry.space_group_name_H-M   'P 1'
#
loop_
_entity.id
_entity.type
_entity.pdbx_description
1 polymer ?
#
loop_
_entity_poly.entity_id
_entity_poly.type
_entity_poly.pdbx_seq_one_letter_code
_entity_poly.pdbx_strand_id
1 'polypeptide(L)'
;MKKEDMLSHLKAFDPAIFTFLQDEIQRQRCTLSLVPTVNAMSPLAAFLEGSALANSSIESCVAGHGNYIEELVRTRAQELFGSEHAVVRLGNIAAASRVALLALLQPGDTVLSFNLRKQEHCAGLNYHFENYGIDPHLQKVDWDEVMQIAERVQPRLIIFSPVSYPRIPNYERLAEVTRTVGAYLWVDIGQCVVLVAAGLIPSPVALADVVSFPTNDSLRGPDGAILLCRKAIAPQLEAAVANTGHIALHMNHLASLGFALHAAAQPKFCAYGEQVLANSKALAAALESRGISLLCSGTETHLVLAAPAAGVDLMDAAQTLCRIGVHVKVDKIPTMQPQILLAALRLSSLNPTTRGLKETDMDVIAEVLARVLAGALTEGEEDTLRMKIAKLLMDKPIFSEEWMNDAFARIDTSSSDTGSIHEHAAHERMSVLKNLFR
;
A
#
# COMPACT_ATOMS: atom_id res chain seq x y z
N MET A 1 -8.79 -32.81 -2.06
CA MET A 1 -9.54 -32.46 -3.29
C MET A 1 -8.62 -31.58 -4.12
N LYS A 2 -8.39 -31.94 -5.39
CA LYS A 2 -7.54 -31.12 -6.28
C LYS A 2 -8.24 -29.79 -6.60
N LYS A 3 -7.50 -28.73 -6.87
CA LYS A 3 -8.05 -27.39 -7.17
C LYS A 3 -9.03 -27.42 -8.37
N GLU A 4 -8.75 -28.26 -9.35
CA GLU A 4 -9.61 -28.50 -10.52
C GLU A 4 -10.96 -29.13 -10.13
N ASP A 5 -10.97 -30.01 -9.11
CA ASP A 5 -12.19 -30.62 -8.60
C ASP A 5 -13.06 -29.57 -7.88
N MET A 6 -12.45 -28.64 -7.13
CA MET A 6 -13.19 -27.57 -6.43
C MET A 6 -13.89 -26.61 -7.39
N LEU A 7 -13.21 -26.21 -8.47
CA LEU A 7 -13.81 -25.32 -9.48
C LEU A 7 -14.97 -25.98 -10.21
N SER A 8 -14.84 -27.29 -10.53
CA SER A 8 -15.91 -28.07 -11.14
C SER A 8 -17.13 -28.21 -10.23
N HIS A 9 -16.89 -28.41 -8.93
CA HIS A 9 -17.96 -28.47 -7.91
C HIS A 9 -18.64 -27.10 -7.74
N LEU A 10 -17.86 -25.99 -7.68
CA LEU A 10 -18.42 -24.65 -7.62
C LEU A 10 -19.30 -24.36 -8.83
N LYS A 11 -18.84 -24.70 -10.04
CA LYS A 11 -19.62 -24.54 -11.27
C LYS A 11 -20.95 -25.28 -11.24
N ALA A 12 -20.95 -26.51 -10.69
CA ALA A 12 -22.15 -27.32 -10.60
C ALA A 12 -23.10 -26.85 -9.50
N PHE A 13 -22.57 -26.38 -8.36
CA PHE A 13 -23.34 -26.00 -7.18
C PHE A 13 -23.83 -24.55 -7.24
N ASP A 14 -22.97 -23.60 -7.65
CA ASP A 14 -23.28 -22.17 -7.79
C ASP A 14 -22.68 -21.61 -9.09
N PRO A 15 -23.38 -21.78 -10.21
CA PRO A 15 -22.91 -21.31 -11.52
C PRO A 15 -22.79 -19.77 -11.59
N ALA A 16 -23.56 -19.02 -10.79
CA ALA A 16 -23.49 -17.55 -10.80
C ALA A 16 -22.19 -17.05 -10.19
N ILE A 17 -21.80 -17.56 -9.03
CA ILE A 17 -20.50 -17.22 -8.39
C ILE A 17 -19.34 -17.73 -9.24
N PHE A 18 -19.48 -18.92 -9.85
CA PHE A 18 -18.45 -19.43 -10.76
C PHE A 18 -18.24 -18.52 -11.97
N THR A 19 -19.33 -18.07 -12.62
CA THR A 19 -19.26 -17.15 -13.77
C THR A 19 -18.62 -15.82 -13.35
N PHE A 20 -19.06 -15.22 -12.23
CA PHE A 20 -18.46 -14.01 -11.70
C PHE A 20 -16.94 -14.14 -11.46
N LEU A 21 -16.51 -15.26 -10.88
CA LEU A 21 -15.08 -15.54 -10.66
C LEU A 21 -14.31 -15.64 -11.98
N GLN A 22 -14.88 -16.32 -12.99
CA GLN A 22 -14.26 -16.42 -14.30
C GLN A 22 -14.13 -15.06 -14.98
N ASP A 23 -15.19 -14.25 -14.97
CA ASP A 23 -15.23 -12.92 -15.55
C ASP A 23 -14.19 -12.01 -14.88
N GLU A 24 -14.07 -12.05 -13.55
CA GLU A 24 -13.10 -11.26 -12.82
C GLU A 24 -11.65 -11.69 -13.12
N ILE A 25 -11.37 -12.99 -13.17
CA ILE A 25 -10.05 -13.49 -13.60
C ILE A 25 -9.72 -13.01 -15.01
N GLN A 26 -10.67 -13.09 -15.94
CA GLN A 26 -10.49 -12.64 -17.32
C GLN A 26 -10.27 -11.13 -17.39
N ARG A 27 -11.05 -10.35 -16.62
CA ARG A 27 -10.86 -8.91 -16.53
C ARG A 27 -9.44 -8.58 -16.04
N GLN A 28 -8.95 -9.21 -14.97
CA GLN A 28 -7.61 -8.97 -14.45
C GLN A 28 -6.52 -9.38 -15.46
N ARG A 29 -6.71 -10.43 -16.23
CA ARG A 29 -5.76 -10.84 -17.27
C ARG A 29 -5.66 -9.84 -18.42
N CYS A 30 -6.79 -9.30 -18.86
CA CYS A 30 -6.90 -8.44 -20.03
C CYS A 30 -6.72 -6.95 -19.74
N THR A 31 -6.63 -6.54 -18.48
CA THR A 31 -6.50 -5.13 -18.09
C THR A 31 -5.19 -4.84 -17.38
N LEU A 32 -4.60 -3.69 -17.68
CA LEU A 32 -3.43 -3.15 -17.00
C LEU A 32 -3.90 -2.17 -15.93
N SER A 33 -3.60 -2.43 -14.67
CA SER A 33 -3.87 -1.46 -13.61
C SER A 33 -2.64 -0.59 -13.35
N LEU A 34 -2.81 0.72 -13.53
CA LEU A 34 -1.87 1.74 -13.09
C LEU A 34 -2.40 2.48 -11.83
N VAL A 35 -3.48 1.97 -11.22
CA VAL A 35 -4.05 2.54 -9.98
C VAL A 35 -3.12 2.23 -8.81
N PRO A 36 -2.64 3.23 -8.05
CA PRO A 36 -1.64 3.03 -7.01
C PRO A 36 -2.07 2.14 -5.83
N THR A 37 -3.37 2.02 -5.60
CA THR A 37 -3.96 1.19 -4.55
C THR A 37 -4.43 -0.18 -5.06
N VAL A 38 -3.96 -0.59 -6.24
CA VAL A 38 -4.31 -1.89 -6.84
C VAL A 38 -3.04 -2.65 -7.18
N ASN A 39 -2.86 -3.77 -6.49
CA ASN A 39 -1.79 -4.72 -6.79
C ASN A 39 -2.31 -6.14 -6.59
N ALA A 40 -1.55 -7.13 -7.05
CA ALA A 40 -1.92 -8.52 -6.84
C ALA A 40 -1.34 -9.03 -5.51
N MET A 41 -2.21 -9.57 -4.67
CA MET A 41 -1.79 -10.28 -3.45
C MET A 41 -0.86 -11.43 -3.82
N SER A 42 0.16 -11.69 -2.98
CA SER A 42 1.01 -12.87 -3.15
C SER A 42 0.15 -14.14 -3.12
N PRO A 43 0.34 -15.08 -4.06
CA PRO A 43 -0.45 -16.32 -4.10
C PRO A 43 -0.41 -17.16 -2.84
N LEU A 44 0.73 -17.18 -2.12
CA LEU A 44 0.81 -17.87 -0.82
C LEU A 44 0.05 -17.12 0.28
N ALA A 45 0.04 -15.79 0.26
CA ALA A 45 -0.81 -15.00 1.14
C ALA A 45 -2.30 -15.28 0.87
N ALA A 46 -2.72 -15.31 -0.41
CA ALA A 46 -4.08 -15.65 -0.81
C ALA A 46 -4.48 -17.10 -0.43
N PHE A 47 -3.54 -18.05 -0.53
CA PHE A 47 -3.75 -19.41 -0.07
C PHE A 47 -4.02 -19.48 1.46
N LEU A 48 -3.27 -18.71 2.24
CA LEU A 48 -3.46 -18.64 3.69
C LEU A 48 -4.82 -18.03 4.06
N GLU A 49 -5.27 -17.02 3.31
CA GLU A 49 -6.61 -16.43 3.49
C GLU A 49 -7.74 -17.47 3.31
N GLY A 50 -7.62 -18.36 2.34
CA GLY A 50 -8.59 -19.43 2.05
C GLY A 50 -8.32 -20.75 2.79
N SER A 51 -7.43 -20.78 3.79
CA SER A 51 -7.05 -22.00 4.50
C SER A 51 -8.00 -22.32 5.67
N ALA A 52 -7.78 -23.50 6.30
CA ALA A 52 -8.51 -23.93 7.50
C ALA A 52 -8.37 -22.94 8.69
N LEU A 53 -7.37 -22.07 8.66
CA LEU A 53 -7.20 -21.02 9.67
C LEU A 53 -8.36 -20.00 9.68
N ALA A 54 -9.13 -19.92 8.59
CA ALA A 54 -10.34 -19.08 8.52
C ALA A 54 -11.47 -19.54 9.47
N ASN A 55 -11.40 -20.78 9.97
CA ASN A 55 -12.39 -21.33 10.89
C ASN A 55 -12.22 -20.85 12.34
N SER A 56 -11.14 -20.14 12.66
CA SER A 56 -10.82 -19.72 14.02
C SER A 56 -10.44 -18.26 14.10
N SER A 57 -10.99 -17.54 15.09
CA SER A 57 -10.53 -16.23 15.51
C SER A 57 -9.46 -16.33 16.61
N ILE A 58 -8.75 -15.25 16.87
CA ILE A 58 -7.77 -15.17 17.97
C ILE A 58 -8.45 -15.48 19.31
N GLU A 59 -9.65 -14.95 19.53
CA GLU A 59 -10.42 -15.10 20.76
C GLU A 59 -10.93 -16.52 20.97
N SER A 60 -11.25 -17.25 19.89
CA SER A 60 -11.71 -18.65 19.95
C SER A 60 -10.58 -19.66 20.03
N CYS A 61 -9.32 -19.20 20.06
CA CYS A 61 -8.17 -20.09 20.01
C CYS A 61 -7.86 -20.69 21.36
N VAL A 62 -7.99 -22.00 21.45
CA VAL A 62 -7.58 -22.78 22.64
C VAL A 62 -6.06 -22.84 22.70
N ALA A 63 -5.50 -22.74 23.92
CA ALA A 63 -4.08 -22.98 24.20
C ALA A 63 -3.07 -21.98 23.60
N GLY A 64 -3.42 -20.70 23.44
CA GLY A 64 -2.45 -19.63 23.16
C GLY A 64 -1.96 -19.53 21.71
N HIS A 65 -2.51 -20.30 20.77
CA HIS A 65 -2.13 -20.24 19.35
C HIS A 65 -2.41 -18.85 18.73
N GLY A 66 -3.51 -18.20 19.14
CA GLY A 66 -3.84 -16.86 18.68
C GLY A 66 -2.80 -15.82 19.11
N ASN A 67 -2.35 -15.90 20.35
CA ASN A 67 -1.30 -15.02 20.88
C ASN A 67 0.05 -15.27 20.16
N TYR A 68 0.35 -16.52 19.86
CA TYR A 68 1.58 -16.88 19.14
C TYR A 68 1.64 -16.26 17.74
N ILE A 69 0.56 -16.42 16.94
CA ILE A 69 0.56 -15.87 15.56
C ILE A 69 0.60 -14.34 15.57
N GLU A 70 -0.10 -13.71 16.51
CA GLU A 70 -0.06 -12.25 16.63
C GLU A 70 1.33 -11.75 17.02
N GLU A 71 1.98 -12.38 18.00
CA GLU A 71 3.33 -12.01 18.42
C GLU A 71 4.35 -12.22 17.30
N LEU A 72 4.23 -13.31 16.53
CA LEU A 72 5.04 -13.55 15.35
C LEU A 72 4.89 -12.43 14.32
N VAL A 73 3.65 -11.99 14.03
CA VAL A 73 3.38 -10.91 13.09
C VAL A 73 3.95 -9.59 13.60
N ARG A 74 3.75 -9.29 14.90
CA ARG A 74 4.30 -8.11 15.57
C ARG A 74 5.82 -8.07 15.47
N THR A 75 6.48 -9.15 15.84
CA THR A 75 7.95 -9.27 15.76
C THR A 75 8.46 -9.04 14.35
N ARG A 76 7.85 -9.67 13.34
CA ARG A 76 8.24 -9.46 11.93
C ARG A 76 8.08 -8.03 11.47
N ALA A 77 7.00 -7.35 11.89
CA ALA A 77 6.80 -5.94 11.57
C ALA A 77 7.87 -5.06 12.24
N GLN A 78 8.17 -5.31 13.53
CA GLN A 78 9.21 -4.59 14.27
C GLN A 78 10.59 -4.78 13.64
N GLU A 79 10.97 -6.00 13.30
CA GLU A 79 12.26 -6.32 12.69
C GLU A 79 12.40 -5.71 11.29
N LEU A 80 11.35 -5.82 10.45
CA LEU A 80 11.38 -5.30 9.07
C LEU A 80 11.55 -3.79 9.02
N PHE A 81 10.89 -3.06 9.92
CA PHE A 81 10.87 -1.59 9.89
C PHE A 81 11.73 -0.92 10.97
N GLY A 82 12.33 -1.69 11.88
CA GLY A 82 13.14 -1.17 12.98
C GLY A 82 12.31 -0.40 14.03
N SER A 83 11.07 -0.81 14.31
CA SER A 83 10.20 -0.13 15.27
C SER A 83 10.25 -0.76 16.66
N GLU A 84 9.98 0.06 17.69
CA GLU A 84 9.95 -0.42 19.07
C GLU A 84 8.67 -1.22 19.40
N HIS A 85 7.54 -0.91 18.71
CA HIS A 85 6.27 -1.61 18.86
C HIS A 85 5.46 -1.58 17.56
N ALA A 86 4.59 -2.57 17.37
CA ALA A 86 3.69 -2.67 16.23
C ALA A 86 2.29 -3.13 16.66
N VAL A 87 1.27 -2.40 16.23
CA VAL A 87 -0.14 -2.80 16.32
C VAL A 87 -0.56 -3.44 15.00
N VAL A 88 -0.95 -4.71 15.05
CA VAL A 88 -1.18 -5.55 13.84
C VAL A 88 -2.64 -6.02 13.71
N ARG A 89 -3.54 -5.61 14.60
CA ARG A 89 -4.95 -6.01 14.64
C ARG A 89 -5.90 -5.04 13.93
N LEU A 90 -5.48 -4.43 12.84
CA LEU A 90 -6.24 -3.38 12.18
C LEU A 90 -6.73 -3.84 10.82
N GLY A 91 -8.04 -3.88 10.64
CA GLY A 91 -8.68 -4.41 9.44
C GLY A 91 -8.49 -3.56 8.18
N ASN A 92 -8.14 -2.28 8.32
CA ASN A 92 -7.84 -1.38 7.21
C ASN A 92 -7.16 -0.08 7.69
N ILE A 93 -6.70 0.74 6.77
CA ILE A 93 -6.01 2.01 7.06
C ILE A 93 -6.93 3.06 7.73
N ALA A 94 -8.25 3.03 7.47
CA ALA A 94 -9.19 3.93 8.13
C ALA A 94 -9.32 3.59 9.63
N ALA A 95 -9.35 2.30 9.98
CA ALA A 95 -9.32 1.84 11.36
C ALA A 95 -8.01 2.27 12.06
N ALA A 96 -6.87 2.11 11.40
CA ALA A 96 -5.57 2.55 11.89
C ALA A 96 -5.57 4.07 12.18
N SER A 97 -6.11 4.86 11.25
CA SER A 97 -6.21 6.31 11.42
C SER A 97 -7.07 6.69 12.63
N ARG A 98 -8.21 6.02 12.83
CA ARG A 98 -9.06 6.28 14.01
C ARG A 98 -8.36 5.93 15.32
N VAL A 99 -7.68 4.79 15.35
CA VAL A 99 -6.90 4.35 16.53
C VAL A 99 -5.81 5.37 16.86
N ALA A 100 -5.03 5.81 15.87
CA ALA A 100 -3.97 6.81 16.07
C ALA A 100 -4.53 8.14 16.59
N LEU A 101 -5.63 8.64 16.01
CA LEU A 101 -6.26 9.90 16.46
C LEU A 101 -6.82 9.77 17.88
N LEU A 102 -7.51 8.69 18.21
CA LEU A 102 -8.06 8.47 19.56
C LEU A 102 -6.99 8.26 20.62
N ALA A 103 -5.84 7.70 20.25
CA ALA A 103 -4.73 7.49 21.17
C ALA A 103 -3.96 8.77 21.49
N LEU A 104 -3.82 9.68 20.52
CA LEU A 104 -2.93 10.83 20.62
C LEU A 104 -3.64 12.14 20.95
N LEU A 105 -4.96 12.23 20.76
CA LEU A 105 -5.71 13.48 20.82
C LEU A 105 -6.86 13.44 21.82
N GLN A 106 -7.18 14.63 22.33
CA GLN A 106 -8.40 14.91 23.09
C GLN A 106 -9.37 15.72 22.22
N PRO A 107 -10.71 15.65 22.46
CA PRO A 107 -11.66 16.50 21.78
C PRO A 107 -11.29 17.99 21.88
N GLY A 108 -11.26 18.69 20.75
CA GLY A 108 -10.87 20.09 20.64
C GLY A 108 -9.41 20.33 20.28
N ASP A 109 -8.56 19.27 20.26
CA ASP A 109 -7.17 19.42 19.83
C ASP A 109 -7.06 19.83 18.36
N THR A 110 -5.99 20.60 18.05
CA THR A 110 -5.66 21.01 16.68
C THR A 110 -4.72 20.01 16.02
N VAL A 111 -5.04 19.65 14.77
CA VAL A 111 -4.27 18.76 13.91
C VAL A 111 -3.82 19.53 12.68
N LEU A 112 -2.53 19.56 12.42
CA LEU A 112 -1.96 20.07 11.18
C LEU A 112 -1.69 18.91 10.24
N SER A 113 -2.35 18.85 9.07
CA SER A 113 -2.28 17.67 8.21
C SER A 113 -1.93 17.98 6.77
N PHE A 114 -1.11 17.11 6.15
CA PHE A 114 -0.90 17.09 4.72
C PHE A 114 -2.04 16.31 4.07
N ASN A 115 -2.96 17.03 3.42
CA ASN A 115 -4.03 16.47 2.59
C ASN A 115 -4.96 15.44 3.26
N LEU A 116 -5.17 15.51 4.56
CA LEU A 116 -6.18 14.65 5.17
C LEU A 116 -7.58 15.13 4.74
N ARG A 117 -8.25 14.37 3.91
CA ARG A 117 -9.66 14.64 3.59
C ARG A 117 -10.47 14.44 4.87
N LYS A 118 -11.01 15.52 5.43
CA LYS A 118 -11.76 15.57 6.71
C LYS A 118 -12.83 14.48 6.85
N GLN A 119 -13.32 13.94 5.74
CA GLN A 119 -14.52 13.09 5.73
C GLN A 119 -14.23 11.59 5.82
N GLU A 120 -13.07 11.12 5.37
CA GLU A 120 -12.84 9.67 5.24
C GLU A 120 -12.32 9.02 6.53
N HIS A 121 -11.47 9.72 7.30
CA HIS A 121 -10.80 9.14 8.48
C HIS A 121 -11.27 9.72 9.83
N CYS A 122 -11.96 10.86 9.83
CA CYS A 122 -12.23 11.65 11.01
C CYS A 122 -13.72 11.91 11.27
N ALA A 123 -14.61 11.25 10.52
CA ALA A 123 -16.06 11.43 10.69
C ALA A 123 -16.52 11.12 12.13
N GLY A 124 -17.16 12.11 12.77
CA GLY A 124 -17.63 11.99 14.16
C GLY A 124 -16.58 12.29 15.24
N LEU A 125 -15.37 12.69 14.87
CA LEU A 125 -14.33 13.12 15.81
C LEU A 125 -14.30 14.65 15.89
N ASN A 126 -14.25 15.19 17.11
CA ASN A 126 -14.30 16.64 17.36
C ASN A 126 -12.87 17.21 17.49
N TYR A 127 -12.17 17.34 16.35
CA TYR A 127 -10.85 17.94 16.25
C TYR A 127 -10.86 19.15 15.31
N HIS A 128 -9.91 20.07 15.49
CA HIS A 128 -9.70 21.21 14.60
C HIS A 128 -8.62 20.86 13.59
N PHE A 129 -8.98 20.77 12.29
CA PHE A 129 -8.04 20.46 11.22
C PHE A 129 -7.59 21.70 10.49
N GLU A 130 -6.28 21.93 10.51
CA GLU A 130 -5.57 22.83 9.61
C GLU A 130 -4.80 21.99 8.57
N ASN A 131 -4.72 22.47 7.35
CA ASN A 131 -4.10 21.74 6.26
C ASN A 131 -2.90 22.48 5.71
N TYR A 132 -1.91 21.74 5.26
CA TYR A 132 -0.83 22.21 4.42
C TYR A 132 -0.73 21.35 3.17
N GLY A 133 0.05 21.80 2.18
CA GLY A 133 0.21 21.12 0.91
C GLY A 133 1.57 21.42 0.28
N ILE A 134 1.64 21.31 -1.03
CA ILE A 134 2.83 21.71 -1.79
C ILE A 134 2.73 23.19 -2.21
N ASP A 135 3.85 23.84 -2.34
CA ASP A 135 3.91 25.11 -3.06
C ASP A 135 3.49 24.89 -4.52
N PRO A 136 2.51 25.65 -5.06
CA PRO A 136 1.99 25.39 -6.40
C PRO A 136 2.98 25.71 -7.53
N HIS A 137 3.98 26.54 -7.29
CA HIS A 137 4.98 26.94 -8.28
C HIS A 137 6.20 26.01 -8.22
N LEU A 138 6.72 25.73 -7.01
CA LEU A 138 7.84 24.80 -6.80
C LEU A 138 7.41 23.34 -6.92
N GLN A 139 6.11 23.06 -6.73
CA GLN A 139 5.50 21.73 -6.71
C GLN A 139 6.19 20.78 -5.69
N LYS A 140 6.63 21.35 -4.58
CA LYS A 140 7.27 20.68 -3.45
C LYS A 140 6.72 21.23 -2.14
N VAL A 141 6.89 20.48 -1.06
CA VAL A 141 6.56 20.97 0.28
C VAL A 141 7.57 22.04 0.67
N ASP A 142 7.09 23.24 1.00
CA ASP A 142 7.88 24.29 1.61
C ASP A 142 7.87 24.11 3.14
N TRP A 143 8.95 23.58 3.66
CA TRP A 143 9.06 23.26 5.10
C TRP A 143 9.17 24.50 5.99
N ASP A 144 9.60 25.63 5.46
CA ASP A 144 9.66 26.89 6.20
C ASP A 144 8.25 27.48 6.35
N GLU A 145 7.42 27.38 5.31
CA GLU A 145 5.99 27.73 5.40
C GLU A 145 5.24 26.79 6.35
N VAL A 146 5.52 25.47 6.29
CA VAL A 146 4.95 24.50 7.24
C VAL A 146 5.32 24.85 8.67
N MET A 147 6.57 25.26 8.95
CA MET A 147 7.01 25.72 10.26
C MET A 147 6.21 26.93 10.73
N GLN A 148 6.07 27.96 9.89
CA GLN A 148 5.29 29.15 10.22
C GLN A 148 3.81 28.84 10.53
N ILE A 149 3.20 27.91 9.76
CA ILE A 149 1.84 27.44 10.05
C ILE A 149 1.81 26.73 11.40
N ALA A 150 2.72 25.81 11.66
CA ALA A 150 2.77 25.06 12.90
C ALA A 150 2.96 25.97 14.13
N GLU A 151 3.84 26.97 14.04
CA GLU A 151 4.05 27.96 15.11
C GLU A 151 2.78 28.81 15.35
N ARG A 152 2.05 29.16 14.31
CA ARG A 152 0.81 29.93 14.43
C ARG A 152 -0.33 29.13 15.04
N VAL A 153 -0.52 27.87 14.63
CA VAL A 153 -1.70 27.06 15.01
C VAL A 153 -1.44 26.17 16.24
N GLN A 154 -0.17 26.00 16.65
CA GLN A 154 0.24 25.18 17.80
C GLN A 154 -0.48 23.81 17.84
N PRO A 155 -0.30 22.97 16.82
CA PRO A 155 -1.03 21.72 16.74
C PRO A 155 -0.56 20.72 17.81
N ARG A 156 -1.46 19.88 18.28
CA ARG A 156 -1.15 18.73 19.12
C ARG A 156 -0.56 17.57 18.33
N LEU A 157 -0.94 17.47 17.05
CA LEU A 157 -0.51 16.41 16.14
C LEU A 157 -0.22 17.00 14.76
N ILE A 158 0.92 16.62 14.18
CA ILE A 158 1.23 16.86 12.77
C ILE A 158 1.17 15.53 12.01
N ILE A 159 0.37 15.50 10.94
CA ILE A 159 0.18 14.32 10.08
C ILE A 159 0.81 14.59 8.72
N PHE A 160 1.68 13.70 8.29
CA PHE A 160 2.16 13.65 6.93
C PHE A 160 1.66 12.38 6.24
N SER A 161 0.64 12.52 5.39
CA SER A 161 0.03 11.41 4.62
C SER A 161 0.00 11.75 3.13
N PRO A 162 1.14 11.57 2.44
CA PRO A 162 1.33 12.04 1.05
C PRO A 162 0.73 11.08 0.02
N VAL A 163 -0.60 11.02 -0.05
CA VAL A 163 -1.32 10.10 -0.96
C VAL A 163 -0.92 10.31 -2.44
N SER A 164 -0.72 11.56 -2.86
CA SER A 164 -0.42 11.94 -4.25
C SER A 164 0.83 12.82 -4.34
N TYR A 165 1.91 12.39 -3.69
CA TYR A 165 3.19 13.09 -3.71
C TYR A 165 4.29 12.14 -4.16
N PRO A 166 4.84 12.30 -5.38
CA PRO A 166 5.78 11.34 -5.96
C PRO A 166 7.23 11.55 -5.53
N ARG A 167 7.50 12.48 -4.61
CA ARG A 167 8.84 12.79 -4.11
C ARG A 167 9.11 12.14 -2.76
N ILE A 168 10.37 11.93 -2.44
CA ILE A 168 10.81 11.49 -1.12
C ILE A 168 10.70 12.66 -0.15
N PRO A 169 9.93 12.51 0.95
CA PRO A 169 9.79 13.58 1.94
C PRO A 169 11.08 13.81 2.74
N ASN A 170 11.30 15.04 3.17
CA ASN A 170 12.34 15.32 4.16
C ASN A 170 11.80 15.08 5.58
N TYR A 171 11.91 13.84 6.05
CA TYR A 171 11.42 13.45 7.37
C TYR A 171 12.15 14.14 8.53
N GLU A 172 13.42 14.54 8.34
CA GLU A 172 14.20 15.23 9.37
C GLU A 172 13.66 16.66 9.58
N ARG A 173 13.36 17.39 8.50
CA ARG A 173 12.72 18.72 8.60
C ARG A 173 11.32 18.61 9.21
N LEU A 174 10.56 17.59 8.85
CA LEU A 174 9.25 17.35 9.45
C LEU A 174 9.36 17.09 10.97
N ALA A 175 10.32 16.28 11.39
CA ALA A 175 10.59 16.02 12.81
C ALA A 175 11.10 17.27 13.54
N GLU A 176 11.83 18.15 12.87
CA GLU A 176 12.23 19.45 13.42
C GLU A 176 11.00 20.33 13.68
N VAL A 177 10.09 20.46 12.71
CA VAL A 177 8.84 21.22 12.88
C VAL A 177 8.06 20.70 14.10
N THR A 178 7.87 19.39 14.21
CA THR A 178 7.10 18.81 15.33
C THR A 178 7.75 19.04 16.68
N ARG A 179 9.09 18.93 16.77
CA ARG A 179 9.83 19.20 18.02
C ARG A 179 9.74 20.67 18.44
N THR A 180 9.78 21.59 17.47
CA THR A 180 9.72 23.04 17.75
C THR A 180 8.39 23.42 18.41
N VAL A 181 7.28 22.84 17.99
CA VAL A 181 5.95 23.14 18.56
C VAL A 181 5.48 22.14 19.61
N GLY A 182 6.27 21.10 19.92
CA GLY A 182 5.93 20.09 20.91
C GLY A 182 4.77 19.18 20.51
N ALA A 183 4.55 18.99 19.20
CA ALA A 183 3.50 18.14 18.66
C ALA A 183 3.94 16.68 18.54
N TYR A 184 2.98 15.75 18.51
CA TYR A 184 3.22 14.40 18.01
C TYR A 184 3.43 14.41 16.50
N LEU A 185 4.23 13.46 16.00
CA LEU A 185 4.42 13.22 14.58
C LEU A 185 3.82 11.88 14.16
N TRP A 186 2.85 11.93 13.26
CA TRP A 186 2.34 10.73 12.57
C TRP A 186 2.66 10.81 11.08
N VAL A 187 3.35 9.79 10.56
CA VAL A 187 3.69 9.65 9.15
C VAL A 187 2.97 8.44 8.57
N ASP A 188 2.18 8.64 7.51
CA ASP A 188 1.62 7.55 6.71
C ASP A 188 2.54 7.27 5.53
N ILE A 189 3.07 6.05 5.47
CA ILE A 189 3.97 5.59 4.40
C ILE A 189 3.26 4.68 3.39
N GLY A 190 1.92 4.62 3.41
CA GLY A 190 1.14 3.69 2.58
C GLY A 190 1.53 3.69 1.11
N GLN A 191 1.89 4.86 0.57
CA GLN A 191 2.30 4.97 -0.83
C GLN A 191 3.75 4.56 -1.10
N CYS A 192 4.58 4.41 -0.09
CA CYS A 192 6.00 4.09 -0.29
C CYS A 192 6.49 2.93 0.60
N VAL A 193 5.59 2.20 1.22
CA VAL A 193 5.96 1.13 2.17
C VAL A 193 6.86 0.07 1.54
N VAL A 194 6.68 -0.29 0.25
CA VAL A 194 7.57 -1.20 -0.47
C VAL A 194 9.00 -0.69 -0.51
N LEU A 195 9.18 0.62 -0.73
CA LEU A 195 10.50 1.25 -0.87
C LEU A 195 11.19 1.40 0.50
N VAL A 196 10.40 1.71 1.55
CA VAL A 196 10.90 1.77 2.93
C VAL A 196 11.28 0.38 3.41
N ALA A 197 10.42 -0.64 3.21
CA ALA A 197 10.70 -2.02 3.60
C ALA A 197 11.90 -2.62 2.88
N ALA A 198 12.12 -2.24 1.61
CA ALA A 198 13.28 -2.65 0.82
C ALA A 198 14.56 -1.84 1.13
N GLY A 199 14.49 -0.82 2.00
CA GLY A 199 15.64 0.05 2.31
C GLY A 199 16.08 0.97 1.18
N LEU A 200 15.21 1.22 0.18
CA LEU A 200 15.52 2.00 -1.02
C LEU A 200 15.31 3.51 -0.84
N ILE A 201 14.55 3.89 0.18
CA ILE A 201 14.34 5.29 0.59
C ILE A 201 14.44 5.42 2.11
N PRO A 202 14.67 6.62 2.66
CA PRO A 202 14.71 6.84 4.10
C PRO A 202 13.44 6.39 4.81
N SER A 203 13.57 5.82 6.01
CA SER A 203 12.48 5.42 6.88
C SER A 203 12.15 6.53 7.90
N PRO A 204 10.88 6.90 8.11
CA PRO A 204 10.49 7.84 9.15
C PRO A 204 10.39 7.20 10.55
N VAL A 205 10.52 5.88 10.68
CA VAL A 205 10.20 5.13 11.92
C VAL A 205 11.00 5.62 13.13
N ALA A 206 12.27 5.95 12.95
CA ALA A 206 13.09 6.49 14.06
C ALA A 206 12.75 7.94 14.45
N LEU A 207 12.06 8.68 13.59
CA LEU A 207 11.76 10.11 13.76
C LEU A 207 10.32 10.36 14.21
N ALA A 208 9.39 9.54 13.76
CA ALA A 208 7.96 9.69 14.04
C ALA A 208 7.54 9.02 15.35
N ASP A 209 6.47 9.52 15.95
CA ASP A 209 5.83 8.89 17.11
C ASP A 209 4.95 7.70 16.67
N VAL A 210 4.28 7.86 15.52
CA VAL A 210 3.47 6.82 14.88
C VAL A 210 3.76 6.79 13.38
N VAL A 211 3.88 5.59 12.82
CA VAL A 211 3.95 5.35 11.37
C VAL A 211 2.85 4.39 10.99
N SER A 212 2.06 4.71 9.95
CA SER A 212 0.99 3.86 9.46
C SER A 212 1.19 3.44 8.01
N PHE A 213 0.65 2.27 7.65
CA PHE A 213 0.57 1.82 6.27
C PHE A 213 -0.45 0.69 6.11
N PRO A 214 -1.10 0.56 4.92
CA PRO A 214 -1.90 -0.60 4.56
C PRO A 214 -1.01 -1.80 4.26
N THR A 215 -1.53 -3.01 4.44
CA THR A 215 -0.79 -4.27 4.27
C THR A 215 -1.01 -4.94 2.91
N ASN A 216 -1.99 -4.50 2.16
CA ASN A 216 -2.24 -4.89 0.78
C ASN A 216 -1.31 -4.16 -0.21
N ASP A 217 -1.79 -3.62 -1.28
CA ASP A 217 -1.09 -2.78 -2.28
C ASP A 217 0.38 -3.20 -2.51
N SER A 218 1.31 -2.45 -1.93
CA SER A 218 2.74 -2.61 -2.19
C SER A 218 3.42 -3.73 -1.39
N LEU A 219 2.91 -4.10 -0.21
CA LEU A 219 3.37 -5.28 0.53
C LEU A 219 2.80 -6.60 0.00
N ARG A 220 1.72 -6.52 -0.81
CA ARG A 220 1.07 -7.68 -1.44
C ARG A 220 0.54 -8.70 -0.42
N GLY A 221 0.21 -8.22 0.77
CA GLY A 221 -0.44 -8.96 1.85
C GLY A 221 -1.97 -8.88 1.78
N PRO A 222 -2.67 -9.35 2.81
CA PRO A 222 -4.11 -9.22 2.95
C PRO A 222 -4.51 -7.76 3.20
N ASP A 223 -5.79 -7.43 3.01
CA ASP A 223 -6.30 -6.11 3.37
C ASP A 223 -6.22 -5.90 4.88
N GLY A 224 -5.60 -4.83 5.29
CA GLY A 224 -5.34 -4.52 6.68
C GLY A 224 -4.45 -3.29 6.82
N ALA A 225 -4.03 -3.00 8.05
CA ALA A 225 -3.06 -1.94 8.32
C ALA A 225 -2.19 -2.27 9.53
N ILE A 226 -1.03 -1.65 9.57
CA ILE A 226 -0.11 -1.68 10.72
C ILE A 226 0.12 -0.26 11.22
N LEU A 227 0.16 -0.10 12.55
CA LEU A 227 0.73 1.07 13.21
C LEU A 227 2.04 0.65 13.87
N LEU A 228 3.12 1.29 13.48
CA LEU A 228 4.41 1.23 14.17
C LEU A 228 4.50 2.43 15.11
N CYS A 229 5.07 2.25 16.30
CA CYS A 229 5.20 3.37 17.22
C CYS A 229 6.37 3.20 18.19
N ARG A 230 6.69 4.28 18.89
CA ARG A 230 7.60 4.25 20.03
C ARG A 230 6.95 3.50 21.20
N LYS A 231 7.74 2.80 21.97
CA LYS A 231 7.29 2.02 23.14
C LYS A 231 6.46 2.86 24.12
N ALA A 232 6.81 4.13 24.30
CA ALA A 232 6.10 5.05 25.19
C ALA A 232 4.63 5.29 24.80
N ILE A 233 4.29 5.16 23.52
CA ILE A 233 2.93 5.40 22.97
C ILE A 233 2.13 4.10 22.83
N ALA A 234 2.80 2.96 22.85
CA ALA A 234 2.17 1.64 22.66
C ALA A 234 0.95 1.40 23.57
N PRO A 235 0.99 1.68 24.90
CA PRO A 235 -0.17 1.45 25.76
C PRO A 235 -1.40 2.26 25.36
N GLN A 236 -1.22 3.49 24.86
CA GLN A 236 -2.31 4.36 24.41
C GLN A 236 -2.95 3.82 23.12
N LEU A 237 -2.14 3.35 22.18
CA LEU A 237 -2.62 2.73 20.93
C LEU A 237 -3.36 1.42 21.20
N GLU A 238 -2.83 0.54 22.04
CA GLU A 238 -3.48 -0.73 22.39
C GLU A 238 -4.82 -0.49 23.12
N ALA A 239 -4.89 0.49 24.01
CA ALA A 239 -6.14 0.90 24.64
C ALA A 239 -7.16 1.46 23.63
N ALA A 240 -6.70 2.25 22.65
CA ALA A 240 -7.57 2.75 21.59
C ALA A 240 -8.10 1.63 20.68
N VAL A 241 -7.29 0.62 20.37
CA VAL A 241 -7.74 -0.60 19.64
C VAL A 241 -8.85 -1.30 20.41
N ALA A 242 -8.66 -1.55 21.71
CA ALA A 242 -9.65 -2.20 22.55
C ALA A 242 -10.98 -1.43 22.59
N ASN A 243 -10.91 -0.09 22.63
CA ASN A 243 -12.09 0.78 22.71
C ASN A 243 -12.82 0.95 21.38
N THR A 244 -12.18 0.68 20.24
CA THR A 244 -12.82 0.82 18.91
C THR A 244 -13.52 -0.45 18.42
N GLY A 245 -13.45 -1.55 19.16
CA GLY A 245 -14.07 -2.83 18.78
C GLY A 245 -13.36 -3.55 17.63
N HIS A 246 -12.15 -3.13 17.24
CA HIS A 246 -11.34 -3.79 16.21
C HIS A 246 -10.49 -4.92 16.81
N ILE A 247 -11.11 -5.86 17.52
CA ILE A 247 -10.42 -6.76 18.42
C ILE A 247 -10.07 -8.10 17.79
N ALA A 248 -10.89 -8.60 16.88
CA ALA A 248 -10.75 -9.97 16.40
C ALA A 248 -10.42 -10.04 14.91
N LEU A 249 -9.14 -10.23 14.60
CA LEU A 249 -8.75 -10.76 13.29
C LEU A 249 -8.80 -12.29 13.31
N HIS A 250 -9.19 -12.89 12.19
CA HIS A 250 -9.10 -14.32 12.00
C HIS A 250 -7.64 -14.76 11.87
N MET A 251 -7.34 -15.99 12.28
CA MET A 251 -5.98 -16.53 12.26
C MET A 251 -5.40 -16.65 10.84
N ASN A 252 -6.25 -16.91 9.82
CA ASN A 252 -5.84 -16.93 8.42
C ASN A 252 -5.29 -15.56 7.98
N HIS A 253 -5.95 -14.48 8.40
CA HIS A 253 -5.55 -13.12 8.09
C HIS A 253 -4.18 -12.77 8.70
N LEU A 254 -3.98 -13.08 9.98
CA LEU A 254 -2.68 -12.88 10.63
C LEU A 254 -1.58 -13.77 10.01
N ALA A 255 -1.90 -15.03 9.66
CA ALA A 255 -0.94 -15.89 8.99
C ALA A 255 -0.53 -15.37 7.62
N SER A 256 -1.51 -14.87 6.85
CA SER A 256 -1.28 -14.22 5.55
C SER A 256 -0.43 -12.95 5.69
N LEU A 257 -0.73 -12.10 6.67
CA LEU A 257 0.06 -10.91 6.98
C LEU A 257 1.48 -11.26 7.43
N GLY A 258 1.62 -12.23 8.34
CA GLY A 258 2.92 -12.71 8.79
C GLY A 258 3.77 -13.27 7.65
N PHE A 259 3.15 -13.96 6.69
CA PHE A 259 3.83 -14.41 5.48
C PHE A 259 4.28 -13.21 4.62
N ALA A 260 3.42 -12.23 4.39
CA ALA A 260 3.76 -11.05 3.57
C ALA A 260 4.94 -10.26 4.17
N LEU A 261 4.97 -10.05 5.49
CA LEU A 261 6.09 -9.40 6.18
C LEU A 261 7.39 -10.21 6.07
N HIS A 262 7.31 -11.54 6.19
CA HIS A 262 8.48 -12.40 5.99
C HIS A 262 8.99 -12.34 4.55
N ALA A 263 8.10 -12.35 3.57
CA ALA A 263 8.45 -12.21 2.16
C ALA A 263 9.09 -10.83 1.87
N ALA A 264 8.59 -9.77 2.52
CA ALA A 264 9.15 -8.42 2.39
C ALA A 264 10.56 -8.27 2.96
N ALA A 265 10.96 -9.12 3.91
CA ALA A 265 12.31 -9.17 4.45
C ALA A 265 13.31 -9.95 3.56
N GLN A 266 12.86 -10.55 2.43
CA GLN A 266 13.75 -11.34 1.57
C GLN A 266 14.43 -10.48 0.50
N PRO A 267 15.65 -10.86 0.04
CA PRO A 267 16.36 -10.13 -1.03
C PRO A 267 15.55 -9.98 -2.32
N LYS A 268 14.68 -10.94 -2.64
CA LYS A 268 13.79 -10.87 -3.82
C LYS A 268 12.81 -9.71 -3.75
N PHE A 269 12.40 -9.31 -2.55
CA PHE A 269 11.52 -8.16 -2.37
C PHE A 269 12.26 -6.83 -2.59
N CYS A 270 13.53 -6.76 -2.18
CA CYS A 270 14.39 -5.62 -2.52
C CYS A 270 14.53 -5.46 -4.04
N ALA A 271 14.84 -6.55 -4.76
CA ALA A 271 14.88 -6.54 -6.22
C ALA A 271 13.55 -6.15 -6.88
N TYR A 272 12.42 -6.55 -6.29
CA TYR A 272 11.09 -6.09 -6.71
C TYR A 272 10.94 -4.57 -6.53
N GLY A 273 11.33 -4.02 -5.37
CA GLY A 273 11.31 -2.58 -5.09
C GLY A 273 12.20 -1.78 -6.05
N GLU A 274 13.40 -2.27 -6.35
CA GLU A 274 14.32 -1.69 -7.35
C GLU A 274 13.66 -1.64 -8.74
N GLN A 275 13.01 -2.73 -9.16
CA GLN A 275 12.31 -2.77 -10.44
C GLN A 275 11.09 -1.84 -10.46
N VAL A 276 10.38 -1.70 -9.34
CA VAL A 276 9.29 -0.71 -9.20
C VAL A 276 9.79 0.70 -9.46
N LEU A 277 10.94 1.08 -8.88
CA LEU A 277 11.57 2.38 -9.11
C LEU A 277 12.07 2.55 -10.56
N ALA A 278 12.70 1.52 -11.12
CA ALA A 278 13.17 1.56 -12.51
C ALA A 278 12.02 1.78 -13.48
N ASN A 279 10.93 1.03 -13.31
CA ASN A 279 9.73 1.15 -14.13
C ASN A 279 9.05 2.53 -13.98
N SER A 280 8.96 3.08 -12.77
CA SER A 280 8.35 4.42 -12.59
C SER A 280 9.17 5.52 -13.25
N LYS A 281 10.51 5.47 -13.14
CA LYS A 281 11.42 6.40 -13.82
C LYS A 281 11.35 6.27 -15.33
N ALA A 282 11.31 5.04 -15.86
CA ALA A 282 11.13 4.78 -17.29
C ALA A 282 9.80 5.32 -17.82
N LEU A 283 8.69 5.08 -17.09
CA LEU A 283 7.38 5.62 -17.45
C LEU A 283 7.38 7.15 -17.46
N ALA A 284 7.96 7.78 -16.44
CA ALA A 284 8.08 9.22 -16.33
C ALA A 284 8.85 9.81 -17.52
N ALA A 285 10.05 9.30 -17.80
CA ALA A 285 10.89 9.75 -18.91
C ALA A 285 10.20 9.54 -20.28
N ALA A 286 9.53 8.42 -20.46
CA ALA A 286 8.81 8.11 -21.68
C ALA A 286 7.58 9.03 -21.91
N LEU A 287 6.90 9.47 -20.86
CA LEU A 287 5.81 10.45 -20.93
C LEU A 287 6.37 11.85 -21.26
N GLU A 288 7.44 12.29 -20.59
CA GLU A 288 8.08 13.58 -20.84
C GLU A 288 8.61 13.69 -22.27
N SER A 289 9.24 12.62 -22.81
CA SER A 289 9.73 12.57 -24.20
C SER A 289 8.60 12.71 -25.22
N ARG A 290 7.35 12.45 -24.82
CA ARG A 290 6.14 12.59 -25.64
C ARG A 290 5.39 13.90 -25.37
N GLY A 291 6.00 14.83 -24.63
CA GLY A 291 5.45 16.15 -24.33
C GLY A 291 4.38 16.16 -23.23
N ILE A 292 4.24 15.08 -22.46
CA ILE A 292 3.33 15.07 -21.30
C ILE A 292 4.05 15.67 -20.09
N SER A 293 3.47 16.74 -19.54
CA SER A 293 3.99 17.36 -18.33
C SER A 293 3.76 16.49 -17.10
N LEU A 294 4.76 16.38 -16.26
CA LEU A 294 4.66 15.68 -14.98
C LEU A 294 4.60 16.68 -13.83
N LEU A 295 3.67 16.49 -12.91
CA LEU A 295 3.62 17.28 -11.68
C LEU A 295 4.73 16.86 -10.73
N CYS A 296 5.12 17.76 -9.84
CA CYS A 296 6.21 17.60 -8.89
C CYS A 296 7.59 17.35 -9.54
N SER A 297 7.78 17.79 -10.80
CA SER A 297 9.04 17.63 -11.55
C SER A 297 9.51 16.17 -11.68
N GLY A 298 8.58 15.24 -11.93
CA GLY A 298 8.85 13.82 -12.12
C GLY A 298 8.63 12.96 -10.88
N THR A 299 9.40 11.86 -10.72
CA THR A 299 9.19 10.89 -9.64
C THR A 299 10.49 10.43 -8.97
N GLU A 300 10.39 10.15 -7.68
CA GLU A 300 11.39 9.48 -6.84
C GLU A 300 10.81 8.20 -6.18
N THR A 301 9.53 7.91 -6.45
CA THR A 301 8.80 6.75 -5.89
C THR A 301 8.18 5.92 -7.01
N HIS A 302 7.22 5.07 -6.68
CA HIS A 302 6.45 4.32 -7.69
C HIS A 302 5.35 5.16 -8.37
N LEU A 303 5.09 6.38 -7.88
CA LEU A 303 4.02 7.25 -8.38
C LEU A 303 4.51 8.14 -9.52
N VAL A 304 3.70 8.27 -10.55
CA VAL A 304 3.87 9.25 -11.63
C VAL A 304 2.57 10.05 -11.78
N LEU A 305 2.68 11.38 -11.81
CA LEU A 305 1.54 12.29 -11.90
C LEU A 305 1.55 12.98 -13.26
N ALA A 306 0.81 12.42 -14.21
CA ALA A 306 0.75 12.92 -15.58
C ALA A 306 -0.37 13.96 -15.73
N ALA A 307 0.01 15.19 -16.05
CA ALA A 307 -0.92 16.27 -16.32
C ALA A 307 -1.46 16.18 -17.76
N PRO A 308 -2.74 16.53 -18.01
CA PRO A 308 -3.30 16.54 -19.35
C PRO A 308 -2.76 17.70 -20.17
N ALA A 309 -2.88 17.61 -21.50
CA ALA A 309 -2.76 18.78 -22.36
C ALA A 309 -3.88 19.80 -22.06
N ALA A 310 -3.66 21.05 -22.43
CA ALA A 310 -4.65 22.11 -22.22
C ALA A 310 -5.99 21.76 -22.90
N GLY A 311 -7.09 21.83 -22.14
CA GLY A 311 -8.45 21.57 -22.64
C GLY A 311 -8.87 20.08 -22.62
N VAL A 312 -8.01 19.16 -22.19
CA VAL A 312 -8.37 17.75 -22.04
C VAL A 312 -9.01 17.51 -20.66
N ASP A 313 -10.21 16.94 -20.65
CA ASP A 313 -10.85 16.48 -19.42
C ASP A 313 -10.24 15.17 -18.94
N LEU A 314 -9.73 15.15 -17.71
CA LEU A 314 -9.08 13.97 -17.12
C LEU A 314 -10.04 12.82 -16.85
N MET A 315 -11.32 13.11 -16.59
CA MET A 315 -12.31 12.06 -16.35
C MET A 315 -12.66 11.36 -17.67
N ASP A 316 -12.81 12.11 -18.75
CA ASP A 316 -13.03 11.55 -20.09
C ASP A 316 -11.81 10.75 -20.56
N ALA A 317 -10.60 11.26 -20.31
CA ALA A 317 -9.34 10.52 -20.58
C ALA A 317 -9.27 9.21 -19.79
N ALA A 318 -9.61 9.22 -18.50
CA ALA A 318 -9.62 8.02 -17.67
C ALA A 318 -10.66 7.01 -18.14
N GLN A 319 -11.86 7.43 -18.56
CA GLN A 319 -12.89 6.56 -19.14
C GLN A 319 -12.43 5.94 -20.46
N THR A 320 -11.78 6.74 -21.32
CA THR A 320 -11.20 6.25 -22.59
C THR A 320 -10.13 5.22 -22.32
N LEU A 321 -9.21 5.46 -21.38
CA LEU A 321 -8.20 4.48 -20.95
C LEU A 321 -8.83 3.19 -20.42
N CYS A 322 -9.90 3.32 -19.64
CA CYS A 322 -10.64 2.15 -19.14
C CYS A 322 -11.21 1.29 -20.30
N ARG A 323 -11.78 1.91 -21.36
CA ARG A 323 -12.26 1.19 -22.55
C ARG A 323 -11.13 0.51 -23.33
N ILE A 324 -9.95 1.12 -23.33
CA ILE A 324 -8.72 0.54 -23.93
C ILE A 324 -8.17 -0.63 -23.10
N GLY A 325 -8.57 -0.75 -21.83
CA GLY A 325 -8.08 -1.78 -20.90
C GLY A 325 -6.96 -1.29 -19.99
N VAL A 326 -6.81 0.02 -19.81
CA VAL A 326 -5.85 0.62 -18.87
C VAL A 326 -6.61 1.34 -17.76
N HIS A 327 -6.49 0.84 -16.52
CA HIS A 327 -7.12 1.45 -15.36
C HIS A 327 -6.19 2.48 -14.72
N VAL A 328 -6.69 3.69 -14.55
CA VAL A 328 -5.97 4.82 -13.93
C VAL A 328 -6.85 5.49 -12.87
N LYS A 329 -6.25 6.36 -12.06
CA LYS A 329 -6.98 7.19 -11.10
C LYS A 329 -6.71 8.66 -11.42
N VAL A 330 -7.78 9.47 -11.46
CA VAL A 330 -7.67 10.92 -11.46
C VAL A 330 -7.54 11.39 -10.01
N ASP A 331 -6.59 12.24 -9.74
CA ASP A 331 -6.40 12.81 -8.41
C ASP A 331 -6.08 14.31 -8.45
N LYS A 332 -6.33 14.97 -7.33
CA LYS A 332 -6.03 16.40 -7.12
C LYS A 332 -5.02 16.51 -6.01
N ILE A 333 -3.94 17.23 -6.27
CA ILE A 333 -2.87 17.45 -5.31
C ILE A 333 -3.19 18.71 -4.52
N PRO A 334 -3.20 18.67 -3.19
CA PRO A 334 -3.41 19.84 -2.36
C PRO A 334 -2.20 20.76 -2.42
N THR A 335 -2.46 22.03 -2.56
CA THR A 335 -1.44 23.07 -2.50
C THR A 335 -1.61 23.94 -1.26
N MET A 336 -0.58 24.69 -0.91
CA MET A 336 -0.64 25.71 0.14
C MET A 336 -1.71 26.79 -0.15
N GLN A 337 -2.04 26.99 -1.43
CA GLN A 337 -3.09 27.90 -1.88
C GLN A 337 -4.34 27.10 -2.23
N PRO A 338 -5.35 27.02 -1.35
CA PRO A 338 -6.53 26.14 -1.55
C PRO A 338 -7.33 26.37 -2.84
N GLN A 339 -7.20 27.57 -3.44
CA GLN A 339 -7.82 27.92 -4.71
C GLN A 339 -7.10 27.31 -5.93
N ILE A 340 -5.85 26.88 -5.79
CA ILE A 340 -5.07 26.24 -6.86
C ILE A 340 -5.15 24.74 -6.69
N LEU A 341 -5.81 24.07 -7.63
CA LEU A 341 -5.91 22.62 -7.67
C LEU A 341 -5.09 22.10 -8.85
N LEU A 342 -4.05 21.34 -8.52
CA LEU A 342 -3.27 20.59 -9.51
C LEU A 342 -3.93 19.22 -9.70
N ALA A 343 -4.42 18.93 -10.91
CA ALA A 343 -5.06 17.66 -11.24
C ALA A 343 -4.20 16.85 -12.21
N ALA A 344 -4.15 15.55 -12.02
CA ALA A 344 -3.36 14.63 -12.85
C ALA A 344 -3.95 13.22 -12.87
N LEU A 345 -3.56 12.43 -13.87
CA LEU A 345 -3.63 10.98 -13.76
C LEU A 345 -2.57 10.53 -12.77
N ARG A 346 -3.01 9.88 -11.70
CA ARG A 346 -2.14 9.29 -10.70
C ARG A 346 -1.85 7.85 -11.07
N LEU A 347 -0.63 7.61 -11.53
CA LEU A 347 -0.18 6.35 -12.10
C LEU A 347 0.80 5.65 -11.14
N SER A 348 0.86 4.33 -11.20
CA SER A 348 1.75 3.50 -10.40
C SER A 348 2.42 2.41 -11.22
N SER A 349 3.67 2.15 -10.94
CA SER A 349 4.43 1.03 -11.49
C SER A 349 4.29 -0.29 -10.71
N LEU A 350 3.55 -0.34 -9.58
CA LEU A 350 3.44 -1.52 -8.72
C LEU A 350 2.86 -2.73 -9.46
N ASN A 351 1.64 -2.64 -9.96
CA ASN A 351 0.97 -3.74 -10.65
C ASN A 351 1.68 -4.15 -11.94
N PRO A 352 2.13 -3.23 -12.83
CA PRO A 352 2.97 -3.59 -13.95
C PRO A 352 4.21 -4.41 -13.55
N THR A 353 4.93 -4.00 -12.50
CA THR A 353 6.11 -4.72 -12.01
C THR A 353 5.75 -6.11 -11.48
N THR A 354 4.64 -6.24 -10.74
CA THR A 354 4.14 -7.52 -10.26
C THR A 354 3.83 -8.49 -11.40
N ARG A 355 3.38 -7.97 -12.54
CA ARG A 355 3.15 -8.74 -13.77
C ARG A 355 4.43 -9.04 -14.58
N GLY A 356 5.59 -8.62 -14.08
CA GLY A 356 6.87 -8.83 -14.76
C GLY A 356 7.15 -7.89 -15.94
N LEU A 357 6.43 -6.75 -16.03
CA LEU A 357 6.77 -5.71 -17.00
C LEU A 357 8.06 -5.01 -16.58
N LYS A 358 8.82 -4.57 -17.57
CA LYS A 358 10.13 -3.93 -17.44
C LYS A 358 10.12 -2.53 -18.08
N GLU A 359 11.24 -1.82 -18.03
CA GLU A 359 11.40 -0.45 -18.53
C GLU A 359 10.99 -0.29 -20.00
N THR A 360 11.29 -1.28 -20.84
CA THR A 360 10.88 -1.26 -22.27
C THR A 360 9.36 -1.33 -22.45
N ASP A 361 8.65 -2.02 -21.55
CA ASP A 361 7.20 -2.11 -21.56
C ASP A 361 6.57 -0.77 -21.15
N MET A 362 7.26 0.02 -20.33
CA MET A 362 6.80 1.35 -19.90
C MET A 362 6.71 2.33 -21.07
N ASP A 363 7.55 2.18 -22.10
CA ASP A 363 7.49 2.99 -23.31
C ASP A 363 6.17 2.77 -24.08
N VAL A 364 5.72 1.52 -24.20
CA VAL A 364 4.44 1.16 -24.81
C VAL A 364 3.27 1.74 -24.03
N ILE A 365 3.33 1.67 -22.69
CA ILE A 365 2.31 2.24 -21.80
C ILE A 365 2.28 3.76 -21.96
N ALA A 366 3.44 4.41 -21.96
CA ALA A 366 3.55 5.86 -22.13
C ALA A 366 3.00 6.34 -23.48
N GLU A 367 3.19 5.58 -24.57
CA GLU A 367 2.61 5.90 -25.87
C GLU A 367 1.08 5.91 -25.82
N VAL A 368 0.46 4.90 -25.20
CA VAL A 368 -1.00 4.83 -25.05
C VAL A 368 -1.52 6.01 -24.20
N LEU A 369 -0.88 6.25 -23.05
CA LEU A 369 -1.26 7.35 -22.15
C LEU A 369 -1.12 8.70 -22.84
N ALA A 370 0.01 8.96 -23.50
CA ALA A 370 0.27 10.23 -24.17
C ALA A 370 -0.73 10.50 -25.29
N ARG A 371 -1.11 9.48 -26.09
CA ARG A 371 -2.10 9.66 -27.15
C ARG A 371 -3.48 10.03 -26.61
N VAL A 372 -3.91 9.41 -25.50
CA VAL A 372 -5.19 9.74 -24.85
C VAL A 372 -5.14 11.12 -24.20
N LEU A 373 -4.05 11.46 -23.52
CA LEU A 373 -3.87 12.77 -22.87
C LEU A 373 -3.67 13.93 -23.86
N ALA A 374 -3.38 13.63 -25.14
CA ALA A 374 -3.32 14.64 -26.20
C ALA A 374 -4.70 15.06 -26.74
N GLY A 375 -5.77 14.35 -26.40
CA GLY A 375 -7.13 14.71 -26.77
C GLY A 375 -7.93 13.55 -27.40
N ALA A 376 -9.09 13.89 -27.99
CA ALA A 376 -10.03 12.91 -28.50
C ALA A 376 -9.43 11.93 -29.51
N LEU A 377 -9.86 10.67 -29.40
CA LEU A 377 -9.50 9.56 -30.29
C LEU A 377 -10.64 9.32 -31.31
N THR A 378 -10.28 8.85 -32.47
CA THR A 378 -11.22 8.18 -33.38
C THR A 378 -11.46 6.75 -32.89
N GLU A 379 -12.57 6.12 -33.30
CA GLU A 379 -12.89 4.73 -32.95
C GLU A 379 -11.79 3.74 -33.41
N GLY A 380 -11.24 3.94 -34.62
CA GLY A 380 -10.14 3.10 -35.12
C GLY A 380 -8.84 3.27 -34.35
N GLU A 381 -8.56 4.44 -33.81
CA GLU A 381 -7.41 4.66 -32.93
C GLU A 381 -7.62 3.98 -31.58
N GLU A 382 -8.82 4.06 -30.98
CA GLU A 382 -9.14 3.38 -29.72
C GLU A 382 -8.94 1.87 -29.83
N ASP A 383 -9.41 1.26 -30.93
CA ASP A 383 -9.20 -0.18 -31.19
C ASP A 383 -7.72 -0.54 -31.37
N THR A 384 -6.97 0.31 -32.07
CA THR A 384 -5.52 0.11 -32.24
C THR A 384 -4.78 0.12 -30.89
N LEU A 385 -5.10 1.07 -30.03
CA LEU A 385 -4.50 1.18 -28.68
C LEU A 385 -4.93 0.00 -27.79
N ARG A 386 -6.19 -0.44 -27.88
CA ARG A 386 -6.69 -1.63 -27.16
C ARG A 386 -5.93 -2.88 -27.58
N MET A 387 -5.72 -3.11 -28.89
CA MET A 387 -4.93 -4.23 -29.38
C MET A 387 -3.47 -4.16 -28.90
N LYS A 388 -2.90 -2.96 -28.81
CA LYS A 388 -1.54 -2.76 -28.30
C LYS A 388 -1.41 -3.19 -26.83
N ILE A 389 -2.35 -2.81 -25.97
CA ILE A 389 -2.41 -3.22 -24.56
C ILE A 389 -2.66 -4.74 -24.47
N ALA A 390 -3.59 -5.29 -25.24
CA ALA A 390 -3.84 -6.73 -25.25
C ALA A 390 -2.59 -7.52 -25.61
N LYS A 391 -1.85 -7.08 -26.63
CA LYS A 391 -0.56 -7.69 -27.04
C LYS A 391 0.49 -7.60 -25.92
N LEU A 392 0.59 -6.43 -25.27
CA LEU A 392 1.53 -6.23 -24.13
C LEU A 392 1.25 -7.23 -23.01
N LEU A 393 -0.02 -7.55 -22.75
CA LEU A 393 -0.43 -8.40 -21.64
C LEU A 393 -0.51 -9.89 -21.98
N MET A 394 -0.40 -10.27 -23.24
CA MET A 394 -0.61 -11.65 -23.71
C MET A 394 0.28 -12.65 -22.98
N ASP A 395 1.57 -12.32 -22.83
CA ASP A 395 2.58 -13.17 -22.18
C ASP A 395 2.93 -12.68 -20.77
N LYS A 396 2.09 -11.82 -20.18
CA LYS A 396 2.31 -11.23 -18.85
C LYS A 396 1.21 -11.72 -17.91
N PRO A 397 1.44 -12.79 -17.13
CA PRO A 397 0.46 -13.30 -16.17
C PRO A 397 0.16 -12.26 -15.07
N ILE A 398 -0.91 -12.49 -14.29
CA ILE A 398 -1.23 -11.63 -13.14
C ILE A 398 -0.07 -11.60 -12.14
N PHE A 399 0.69 -12.70 -12.06
CA PHE A 399 1.91 -12.83 -11.28
C PHE A 399 3.05 -13.28 -12.19
N SER A 400 4.23 -12.68 -12.06
CA SER A 400 5.40 -13.24 -12.73
C SER A 400 5.77 -14.58 -12.08
N GLU A 401 5.87 -15.64 -12.87
CA GLU A 401 6.08 -17.02 -12.39
C GLU A 401 7.41 -17.21 -11.63
N GLU A 402 8.43 -16.40 -11.93
CA GLU A 402 9.72 -16.45 -11.23
C GLU A 402 9.62 -16.27 -9.71
N TRP A 403 8.57 -15.59 -9.25
CA TRP A 403 8.30 -15.37 -7.83
C TRP A 403 7.72 -16.61 -7.13
N MET A 404 7.09 -17.49 -7.88
CA MET A 404 6.26 -18.57 -7.37
C MET A 404 6.91 -19.95 -7.46
N ASN A 405 7.71 -20.18 -8.49
CA ASN A 405 8.25 -21.49 -8.76
C ASN A 405 9.10 -22.06 -7.60
N ASP A 406 9.88 -21.23 -6.92
CA ASP A 406 10.68 -21.67 -5.76
C ASP A 406 9.83 -21.97 -4.51
N ALA A 407 8.69 -21.29 -4.34
CA ALA A 407 7.83 -21.50 -3.18
C ALA A 407 6.95 -22.73 -3.33
N PHE A 408 6.42 -23.00 -4.53
CA PHE A 408 5.61 -24.19 -4.82
C PHE A 408 6.45 -25.45 -4.99
N ALA A 409 7.64 -25.38 -5.57
CA ALA A 409 8.53 -26.53 -5.70
C ALA A 409 8.95 -27.15 -4.35
N ARG A 410 8.96 -26.35 -3.28
CA ARG A 410 9.27 -26.83 -1.93
C ARG A 410 8.08 -27.46 -1.20
N ILE A 411 6.86 -27.16 -1.59
CA ILE A 411 5.64 -27.73 -0.98
C ILE A 411 5.39 -29.14 -1.51
N ASP A 412 5.73 -29.42 -2.76
CA ASP A 412 5.54 -30.75 -3.37
C ASP A 412 6.54 -31.81 -2.88
N THR A 413 7.66 -31.43 -2.29
CA THR A 413 8.70 -32.36 -1.82
C THR A 413 8.57 -32.78 -0.36
N SER A 414 7.63 -32.22 0.41
CA SER A 414 7.55 -32.41 1.86
C SER A 414 6.50 -33.41 2.34
N SER A 415 6.01 -34.31 1.49
CA SER A 415 5.14 -35.41 1.95
C SER A 415 5.84 -36.49 2.78
N SER A 416 7.15 -36.35 3.05
CA SER A 416 7.93 -37.34 3.79
C SER A 416 8.61 -36.84 5.08
N ASP A 417 8.50 -35.57 5.46
CA ASP A 417 9.24 -35.02 6.61
C ASP A 417 8.37 -34.23 7.60
N THR A 418 7.36 -34.94 8.16
CA THR A 418 6.52 -34.40 9.26
C THR A 418 7.23 -34.42 10.62
N GLY A 419 8.41 -35.02 10.73
CA GLY A 419 9.17 -35.14 11.97
C GLY A 419 9.92 -33.86 12.37
N SER A 420 10.52 -33.13 11.41
CA SER A 420 11.42 -32.02 11.73
C SER A 420 10.71 -30.69 12.06
N ILE A 421 9.49 -30.51 11.58
CA ILE A 421 8.72 -29.26 11.82
C ILE A 421 8.25 -29.18 13.27
N HIS A 422 7.92 -30.33 13.89
CA HIS A 422 7.53 -30.38 15.30
C HIS A 422 8.69 -30.12 16.26
N GLU A 423 9.90 -30.54 15.93
CA GLU A 423 11.08 -30.31 16.77
C GLU A 423 11.59 -28.85 16.69
N HIS A 424 11.57 -28.21 15.50
CA HIS A 424 11.96 -26.80 15.35
C HIS A 424 10.95 -25.86 16.06
N ALA A 425 9.66 -26.09 15.88
CA ALA A 425 8.61 -25.33 16.56
C ALA A 425 8.63 -25.55 18.08
N ALA A 426 9.01 -26.73 18.58
CA ALA A 426 9.16 -26.99 19.99
C ALA A 426 10.40 -26.31 20.59
N HIS A 427 11.49 -26.18 19.82
CA HIS A 427 12.72 -25.55 20.28
C HIS A 427 12.60 -24.02 20.31
N GLU A 428 11.98 -23.40 19.32
CA GLU A 428 11.63 -21.98 19.34
C GLU A 428 10.63 -21.63 20.44
N ARG A 429 9.60 -22.48 20.66
CA ARG A 429 8.66 -22.34 21.80
C ARG A 429 9.34 -22.32 23.15
N MET A 430 10.34 -23.17 23.36
CA MET A 430 11.11 -23.21 24.60
C MET A 430 12.02 -21.99 24.78
N SER A 431 12.51 -21.41 23.69
CA SER A 431 13.31 -20.18 23.74
C SER A 431 12.47 -18.95 24.09
N VAL A 432 11.29 -18.81 23.47
CA VAL A 432 10.35 -17.70 23.73
C VAL A 432 9.80 -17.78 25.16
N LEU A 433 9.44 -18.98 25.64
CA LEU A 433 8.96 -19.17 27.02
C LEU A 433 10.05 -18.87 28.07
N LYS A 434 11.31 -19.18 27.79
CA LYS A 434 12.43 -18.87 28.71
C LYS A 434 12.72 -17.37 28.80
N ASN A 435 12.40 -16.59 27.78
CA ASN A 435 12.57 -15.13 27.80
C ASN A 435 11.37 -14.38 28.39
N LEU A 436 10.19 -15.01 28.49
CA LEU A 436 9.01 -14.44 29.14
C LEU A 436 9.00 -14.62 30.67
N PHE A 437 9.86 -15.51 31.23
CA PHE A 437 9.97 -15.76 32.67
C PHE A 437 11.32 -15.33 33.27
N ARG A 438 12.08 -14.51 32.56
CA ARG A 438 13.21 -13.74 33.06
C ARG A 438 12.89 -12.24 32.95
#